data_da13927a682d2b54eed886d385c44d94
#
_entry.id   da13927a682d2b54eed886d385c44d94
#
_cell.length_a   1.000
_cell.length_b   1.000
_cell.length_c   1.000
_cell.angle_alpha   90.00
_cell.angle_beta   90.00
_cell.angle_gamma   90.00
#
_symmetry.space_group_name_H-M   'P 1'
#
loop_
_entity.id
_entity.type
_entity.pdbx_description
1 polymer ?
#
loop_
_entity_poly.entity_id
_entity_poly.type
_entity_poly.pdbx_seq_one_letter_code
_entity_poly.pdbx_strand_id
1 'polypeptide(L)'
;DNRTQALTLAKTGTCPANKTAIEIGSNSINAKSISALVTPSVVSISVKTATGGGTGSGSIYKTNTTSSYIITNNHVIESALTSGTITVEFADGSEIAATIVGRDRLYDVAVLLVKKGNLPAIALGDSSKVSVGDEVLAIGSPLGLANTVTRGIISALNRPVTAGTTDSTSYVNAIQTDAAINPGNSGGALVDAQGRIIGVNSAIATLSSGGTSGSIGLGFSIPINEAKRVIDEIILTGKSTRPVMGVLFDDVTADTQAKIIQLTPGEGAEKAGVVAGSIIKSIDGVKISNRDAAIVKIRSYAPGSVITVVMTLPDGSSKSYKVTLGTAPAV
;
A
#
# COMPACT_ATOMS: atom_id res chain seq x y z
N ASP A 1 -16.89 21.91 39.37
CA ASP A 1 -15.97 21.98 38.22
C ASP A 1 -14.79 21.01 38.44
N ASN A 2 -15.01 19.74 38.08
CA ASN A 2 -14.07 18.63 38.32
C ASN A 2 -13.25 18.35 37.06
N ARG A 3 -12.35 19.23 36.66
CA ARG A 3 -11.52 19.04 35.47
C ARG A 3 -10.00 18.89 35.72
N THR A 4 -9.59 18.50 36.90
CA THR A 4 -8.19 18.15 37.17
C THR A 4 -8.11 16.75 37.80
N GLN A 5 -8.24 15.70 36.97
CA GLN A 5 -7.75 14.40 37.35
C GLN A 5 -6.28 14.32 36.97
N ALA A 6 -5.41 14.43 37.96
CA ALA A 6 -3.99 14.19 37.79
C ALA A 6 -3.77 12.73 37.38
N LEU A 7 -3.07 12.51 36.26
CA LEU A 7 -2.54 11.21 35.89
C LEU A 7 -1.48 10.81 36.92
N THR A 8 -1.79 9.82 37.75
CA THR A 8 -0.79 9.23 38.66
C THR A 8 -0.19 8.03 37.99
N LEU A 9 1.08 8.11 37.63
CA LEU A 9 1.86 6.97 37.15
C LEU A 9 2.04 5.97 38.30
N ALA A 10 1.36 4.83 38.24
CA ALA A 10 1.63 3.71 39.15
C ALA A 10 2.86 2.95 38.66
N LYS A 11 3.91 2.90 39.47
CA LYS A 11 5.15 2.16 39.20
C LYS A 11 5.00 0.61 39.34
N THR A 12 3.88 0.10 39.74
CA THR A 12 3.58 -1.33 39.91
C THR A 12 2.10 -1.57 39.62
N GLY A 13 1.85 -2.42 38.68
CA GLY A 13 0.69 -3.03 38.07
C GLY A 13 -0.69 -3.09 38.71
N THR A 14 -1.05 -2.28 39.68
CA THR A 14 -2.42 -2.24 40.24
C THR A 14 -3.02 -0.84 40.13
N CYS A 15 -4.08 -0.75 39.34
CA CYS A 15 -4.88 0.47 39.22
C CYS A 15 -5.83 0.57 40.44
N PRO A 16 -5.96 1.75 41.13
CA PRO A 16 -6.95 1.93 42.18
C PRO A 16 -8.37 1.68 41.66
N ALA A 17 -9.22 1.13 42.52
CA ALA A 17 -10.64 0.94 42.17
C ALA A 17 -11.25 2.23 41.67
N ASN A 18 -11.98 2.15 40.52
CA ASN A 18 -12.60 3.25 39.78
C ASN A 18 -11.71 4.06 38.82
N LYS A 19 -10.51 3.58 38.44
CA LYS A 19 -9.72 4.16 37.36
C LYS A 19 -9.39 3.09 36.32
N THR A 20 -9.53 3.43 35.05
CA THR A 20 -9.08 2.57 33.94
C THR A 20 -7.57 2.72 33.79
N ALA A 21 -6.83 1.63 33.91
CA ALA A 21 -5.42 1.63 33.59
C ALA A 21 -5.27 1.84 32.08
N ILE A 22 -4.63 2.91 31.67
CA ILE A 22 -4.10 3.04 30.32
C ILE A 22 -2.69 2.45 30.40
N GLU A 23 -2.51 1.28 29.79
CA GLU A 23 -1.19 0.73 29.59
C GLU A 23 -0.44 1.64 28.60
N ILE A 24 0.42 2.50 29.12
CA ILE A 24 1.42 3.19 28.30
C ILE A 24 2.48 2.12 28.04
N GLY A 25 2.22 1.29 27.04
CA GLY A 25 3.15 0.27 26.61
C GLY A 25 4.50 0.92 26.25
N SER A 26 5.59 0.29 26.65
CA SER A 26 6.95 0.66 26.29
C SER A 26 7.28 0.40 24.80
N ASN A 27 6.27 0.46 23.92
CA ASN A 27 6.38 0.27 22.46
C ASN A 27 6.80 1.56 21.73
N SER A 28 7.43 2.49 22.43
CA SER A 28 8.02 3.65 21.74
C SER A 28 9.11 3.14 20.78
N ILE A 29 8.96 3.48 19.50
CA ILE A 29 9.94 3.16 18.46
C ILE A 29 11.31 3.71 18.86
N ASN A 30 12.29 2.83 19.03
CA ASN A 30 13.69 3.24 19.01
C ASN A 30 14.13 3.40 17.55
N ALA A 31 13.90 4.60 16.99
CA ALA A 31 14.16 4.88 15.59
C ALA A 31 15.60 4.58 15.17
N LYS A 32 16.59 4.81 16.05
CA LYS A 32 18.00 4.52 15.77
C LYS A 32 18.24 3.02 15.60
N SER A 33 17.72 2.19 16.52
CA SER A 33 17.94 0.74 16.47
C SER A 33 17.20 0.11 15.29
N ILE A 34 15.94 0.53 15.03
CA ILE A 34 15.14 0.02 13.92
C ILE A 34 15.74 0.45 12.59
N SER A 35 16.17 1.69 12.46
CA SER A 35 16.87 2.17 11.27
C SER A 35 18.10 1.32 10.98
N ALA A 36 18.95 1.08 11.97
CA ALA A 36 20.15 0.24 11.81
C ALA A 36 19.83 -1.20 11.39
N LEU A 37 18.71 -1.74 11.88
CA LEU A 37 18.23 -3.09 11.54
C LEU A 37 17.72 -3.19 10.10
N VAL A 38 16.94 -2.19 9.66
CA VAL A 38 16.17 -2.25 8.40
C VAL A 38 16.95 -1.68 7.22
N THR A 39 17.77 -0.66 7.42
CA THR A 39 18.56 0.01 6.37
C THR A 39 19.31 -0.96 5.45
N PRO A 40 19.98 -2.02 5.93
CA PRO A 40 20.66 -2.97 5.04
C PRO A 40 19.73 -3.70 4.05
N SER A 41 18.42 -3.72 4.32
CA SER A 41 17.42 -4.35 3.47
C SER A 41 16.74 -3.36 2.50
N VAL A 42 17.07 -2.06 2.56
CA VAL A 42 16.53 -1.02 1.68
C VAL A 42 17.61 -0.60 0.68
N VAL A 43 17.21 -0.43 -0.57
CA VAL A 43 18.12 -0.13 -1.67
C VAL A 43 17.69 1.14 -2.40
N SER A 44 18.65 1.81 -3.05
CA SER A 44 18.40 2.85 -4.04
C SER A 44 18.20 2.23 -5.42
N ILE A 45 17.25 2.76 -6.18
CA ILE A 45 16.97 2.34 -7.56
C ILE A 45 17.18 3.55 -8.45
N SER A 46 18.10 3.42 -9.41
CA SER A 46 18.34 4.41 -10.46
C SER A 46 17.87 3.86 -11.80
N VAL A 47 17.06 4.64 -12.49
CA VAL A 47 16.59 4.35 -13.85
C VAL A 47 17.21 5.37 -14.79
N LYS A 48 17.84 4.91 -15.87
CA LYS A 48 18.42 5.74 -16.92
C LYS A 48 17.82 5.39 -18.26
N THR A 49 17.37 6.40 -19.01
CA THR A 49 16.88 6.28 -20.38
C THR A 49 17.64 7.25 -21.28
N ALA A 50 17.43 7.17 -22.58
CA ALA A 50 18.06 8.09 -23.55
C ALA A 50 17.65 9.56 -23.35
N THR A 51 16.47 9.81 -22.80
CA THR A 51 15.88 11.16 -22.65
C THR A 51 15.82 11.66 -21.22
N GLY A 52 16.30 10.88 -20.26
CA GLY A 52 16.25 11.24 -18.83
C GLY A 52 16.36 10.02 -17.93
N GLY A 53 15.89 10.15 -16.71
CA GLY A 53 15.91 9.07 -15.73
C GLY A 53 15.09 9.42 -14.50
N GLY A 54 15.05 8.51 -13.56
CA GLY A 54 14.38 8.67 -12.28
C GLY A 54 15.10 7.91 -11.19
N THR A 55 14.76 8.21 -9.97
CA THR A 55 15.27 7.50 -8.79
C THR A 55 14.12 7.13 -7.87
N GLY A 56 14.30 6.05 -7.14
CA GLY A 56 13.40 5.61 -6.11
C GLY A 56 14.11 4.66 -5.15
N SER A 57 13.34 4.01 -4.34
CA SER A 57 13.80 3.04 -3.37
C SER A 57 13.24 1.66 -3.66
N GLY A 58 13.80 0.65 -3.03
CA GLY A 58 13.28 -0.70 -3.01
C GLY A 58 13.58 -1.40 -1.71
N SER A 59 12.95 -2.55 -1.51
CA SER A 59 13.22 -3.42 -0.36
C SER A 59 13.60 -4.82 -0.83
N ILE A 60 14.66 -5.41 -0.27
CA ILE A 60 15.07 -6.78 -0.56
C ILE A 60 14.01 -7.71 0.05
N TYR A 61 13.23 -8.37 -0.82
CA TYR A 61 12.07 -9.15 -0.42
C TYR A 61 12.39 -10.62 -0.17
N LYS A 62 13.09 -11.24 -1.10
CA LYS A 62 13.55 -12.64 -1.01
C LYS A 62 14.96 -12.75 -1.56
N THR A 63 15.74 -13.63 -0.98
CA THR A 63 17.12 -13.91 -1.40
C THR A 63 17.40 -15.41 -1.38
N ASN A 64 18.29 -15.85 -2.25
CA ASN A 64 18.92 -17.16 -2.22
C ASN A 64 20.43 -16.98 -2.32
N THR A 65 21.19 -18.03 -2.61
CA THR A 65 22.66 -17.98 -2.67
C THR A 65 23.20 -17.21 -3.88
N THR A 66 22.41 -17.00 -4.92
CA THR A 66 22.88 -16.44 -6.22
C THR A 66 22.14 -15.18 -6.65
N SER A 67 20.92 -14.96 -6.16
CA SER A 67 20.06 -13.88 -6.61
C SER A 67 19.13 -13.38 -5.51
N SER A 68 18.60 -12.18 -5.70
CA SER A 68 17.62 -11.58 -4.81
C SER A 68 16.52 -10.87 -5.59
N TYR A 69 15.29 -10.94 -5.04
CA TYR A 69 14.14 -10.18 -5.51
C TYR A 69 14.02 -8.91 -4.70
N ILE A 70 13.82 -7.80 -5.40
CA ILE A 70 13.62 -6.47 -4.82
C ILE A 70 12.24 -6.00 -5.20
N ILE A 71 11.48 -5.52 -4.23
CA ILE A 71 10.17 -4.91 -4.45
C ILE A 71 10.32 -3.40 -4.51
N THR A 72 9.53 -2.77 -5.38
CA THR A 72 9.47 -1.32 -5.56
C THR A 72 8.12 -0.92 -6.13
N ASN A 73 7.90 0.37 -6.39
CA ASN A 73 6.72 0.83 -7.11
C ASN A 73 6.88 0.68 -8.64
N ASN A 74 5.76 0.46 -9.33
CA ASN A 74 5.72 0.44 -10.79
C ASN A 74 6.21 1.77 -11.40
N HIS A 75 5.73 2.91 -10.87
CA HIS A 75 6.10 4.22 -11.38
C HIS A 75 7.60 4.52 -11.29
N VAL A 76 8.34 3.89 -10.35
CA VAL A 76 9.80 4.04 -10.23
C VAL A 76 10.51 3.48 -11.45
N ILE A 77 10.00 2.37 -12.01
CA ILE A 77 10.65 1.64 -13.11
C ILE A 77 9.96 1.84 -14.47
N GLU A 78 8.85 2.56 -14.51
CA GLU A 78 8.01 2.65 -15.71
C GLU A 78 8.74 3.23 -16.93
N SER A 79 9.60 4.23 -16.73
CA SER A 79 10.39 4.83 -17.80
C SER A 79 11.40 3.85 -18.45
N ALA A 80 11.80 2.79 -17.75
CA ALA A 80 12.73 1.78 -18.27
C ALA A 80 12.07 0.70 -19.14
N LEU A 81 10.73 0.67 -19.21
CA LEU A 81 10.00 -0.43 -19.88
C LEU A 81 10.26 -0.51 -21.39
N THR A 82 10.44 0.63 -22.04
CA THR A 82 10.64 0.69 -23.50
C THR A 82 12.14 0.62 -23.86
N SER A 83 12.94 1.43 -23.19
CA SER A 83 14.38 1.48 -23.39
C SER A 83 15.03 2.14 -22.17
N GLY A 84 15.75 1.39 -21.38
CA GLY A 84 16.40 1.96 -20.20
C GLY A 84 17.17 0.90 -19.43
N THR A 85 17.98 1.34 -18.50
CA THR A 85 18.72 0.49 -17.57
C THR A 85 18.27 0.78 -16.15
N ILE A 86 18.16 -0.26 -15.35
CA ILE A 86 17.86 -0.18 -13.94
C ILE A 86 19.10 -0.63 -13.18
N THR A 87 19.58 0.23 -12.30
CA THR A 87 20.70 -0.07 -11.40
C THR A 87 20.20 -0.02 -9.97
N VAL A 88 20.58 -1.01 -9.19
CA VAL A 88 20.29 -1.08 -7.75
C VAL A 88 21.57 -0.86 -6.99
N GLU A 89 21.57 0.12 -6.10
CA GLU A 89 22.66 0.41 -5.17
C GLU A 89 22.27 -0.09 -3.77
N PHE A 90 23.16 -0.87 -3.16
CA PHE A 90 22.99 -1.46 -1.85
C PHE A 90 23.61 -0.60 -0.74
N ALA A 91 23.30 -0.92 0.52
CA ALA A 91 23.82 -0.21 1.68
C ALA A 91 25.36 -0.23 1.80
N ASP A 92 26.03 -1.20 1.15
CA ASP A 92 27.49 -1.28 1.07
C ASP A 92 28.10 -0.44 -0.07
N GLY A 93 27.27 0.33 -0.78
CA GLY A 93 27.67 1.17 -1.92
C GLY A 93 27.89 0.36 -3.22
N SER A 94 27.68 -0.95 -3.23
CA SER A 94 27.80 -1.74 -4.46
C SER A 94 26.59 -1.53 -5.36
N GLU A 95 26.83 -1.39 -6.67
CA GLU A 95 25.82 -1.22 -7.69
C GLU A 95 25.71 -2.46 -8.58
N ILE A 96 24.48 -2.89 -8.88
CA ILE A 96 24.23 -4.03 -9.77
C ILE A 96 23.06 -3.71 -10.68
N ALA A 97 23.18 -4.09 -11.95
CA ALA A 97 22.09 -4.02 -12.91
C ALA A 97 20.96 -4.98 -12.51
N ALA A 98 19.73 -4.48 -12.55
CA ALA A 98 18.53 -5.25 -12.26
C ALA A 98 17.72 -5.53 -13.53
N THR A 99 17.01 -6.64 -13.51
CA THR A 99 16.02 -7.01 -14.54
C THR A 99 14.61 -6.98 -13.95
N ILE A 100 13.64 -6.53 -14.74
CA ILE A 100 12.23 -6.53 -14.33
C ILE A 100 11.71 -7.98 -14.42
N VAL A 101 11.21 -8.52 -13.31
CA VAL A 101 10.52 -9.83 -13.26
C VAL A 101 9.08 -9.66 -13.74
N GLY A 102 8.43 -8.62 -13.27
CA GLY A 102 7.08 -8.24 -13.62
C GLY A 102 6.63 -7.03 -12.83
N ARG A 103 5.47 -6.53 -13.17
CA ARG A 103 4.89 -5.33 -12.56
C ARG A 103 3.37 -5.38 -12.58
N ASP A 104 2.77 -4.60 -11.71
CA ASP A 104 1.34 -4.29 -11.73
C ASP A 104 1.15 -2.79 -11.62
N ARG A 105 0.69 -2.16 -12.71
CA ARG A 105 0.47 -0.72 -12.77
C ARG A 105 -0.67 -0.29 -11.85
N LEU A 106 -1.70 -1.12 -11.73
CA LEU A 106 -2.92 -0.76 -11.00
C LEU A 106 -2.74 -0.82 -9.48
N TYR A 107 -1.82 -1.67 -9.00
CA TYR A 107 -1.39 -1.73 -7.61
C TYR A 107 -0.13 -0.90 -7.35
N ASP A 108 0.46 -0.31 -8.39
CA ASP A 108 1.74 0.43 -8.33
C ASP A 108 2.86 -0.38 -7.69
N VAL A 109 3.00 -1.65 -8.08
CA VAL A 109 4.01 -2.59 -7.56
C VAL A 109 4.84 -3.15 -8.70
N ALA A 110 6.15 -3.29 -8.49
CA ALA A 110 7.07 -3.97 -9.39
C ALA A 110 8.05 -4.85 -8.62
N VAL A 111 8.55 -5.89 -9.31
CA VAL A 111 9.55 -6.82 -8.80
C VAL A 111 10.75 -6.79 -9.72
N LEU A 112 11.92 -6.58 -9.14
CA LEU A 112 13.22 -6.62 -9.80
C LEU A 112 14.01 -7.86 -9.34
N LEU A 113 14.85 -8.39 -10.22
CA LEU A 113 15.81 -9.42 -9.93
C LEU A 113 17.24 -8.88 -10.10
N VAL A 114 18.06 -9.11 -9.09
CA VAL A 114 19.53 -8.85 -9.15
C VAL A 114 20.30 -10.15 -8.97
N LYS A 115 21.43 -10.28 -9.68
CA LYS A 115 22.35 -11.43 -9.58
C LYS A 115 23.32 -11.24 -8.41
N LYS A 116 22.78 -11.07 -7.20
CA LYS A 116 23.51 -11.01 -5.92
C LYS A 116 22.67 -11.73 -4.88
N GLY A 117 23.18 -12.79 -4.31
CA GLY A 117 22.52 -13.56 -3.28
C GLY A 117 22.99 -13.20 -1.87
N ASN A 118 22.44 -13.91 -0.88
CA ASN A 118 22.75 -13.78 0.55
C ASN A 118 22.60 -12.34 1.09
N LEU A 119 21.67 -11.59 0.51
CA LEU A 119 21.35 -10.23 0.98
C LEU A 119 20.39 -10.28 2.17
N PRO A 120 20.41 -9.26 3.06
CA PRO A 120 19.47 -9.19 4.17
C PRO A 120 18.05 -8.89 3.64
N ALA A 121 17.17 -9.90 3.62
CA ALA A 121 15.77 -9.70 3.26
C ALA A 121 15.02 -8.97 4.38
N ILE A 122 14.13 -8.04 3.99
CA ILE A 122 13.31 -7.29 4.94
C ILE A 122 12.32 -8.21 5.65
N ALA A 123 12.18 -8.07 6.97
CA ALA A 123 11.20 -8.82 7.73
C ALA A 123 9.78 -8.35 7.38
N LEU A 124 8.86 -9.30 7.11
CA LEU A 124 7.47 -8.99 6.78
C LEU A 124 6.64 -8.80 8.03
N GLY A 125 5.88 -7.71 8.08
CA GLY A 125 4.83 -7.46 9.06
C GLY A 125 3.47 -7.94 8.55
N ASP A 126 2.42 -7.51 9.24
CA ASP A 126 1.03 -7.82 8.91
C ASP A 126 0.21 -6.53 8.93
N SER A 127 -0.07 -5.98 7.75
CA SER A 127 -0.81 -4.73 7.61
C SER A 127 -2.28 -4.82 8.02
N SER A 128 -2.82 -6.01 8.27
CA SER A 128 -4.18 -6.19 8.78
C SER A 128 -4.29 -5.96 10.30
N LYS A 129 -3.14 -5.92 11.00
CA LYS A 129 -3.06 -5.76 12.46
C LYS A 129 -2.66 -4.36 12.91
N VAL A 130 -2.39 -3.47 11.96
CA VAL A 130 -2.01 -2.10 12.28
C VAL A 130 -3.22 -1.27 12.67
N SER A 131 -3.01 -0.29 13.53
CA SER A 131 -4.03 0.60 14.06
C SER A 131 -3.64 2.07 13.88
N VAL A 132 -4.61 2.95 13.78
CA VAL A 132 -4.37 4.40 13.83
C VAL A 132 -3.70 4.74 15.16
N GLY A 133 -2.61 5.50 15.10
CA GLY A 133 -1.78 5.85 16.25
C GLY A 133 -0.55 4.96 16.43
N ASP A 134 -0.43 3.82 15.74
CA ASP A 134 0.79 3.02 15.77
C ASP A 134 1.97 3.81 15.24
N GLU A 135 3.09 3.79 15.96
CA GLU A 135 4.32 4.44 15.53
C GLU A 135 4.97 3.69 14.36
N VAL A 136 5.48 4.44 13.39
CA VAL A 136 6.09 3.90 12.18
C VAL A 136 7.35 4.67 11.78
N LEU A 137 8.25 4.01 11.04
CA LEU A 137 9.32 4.65 10.30
C LEU A 137 9.11 4.44 8.80
N ALA A 138 9.20 5.52 8.03
CA ALA A 138 9.34 5.44 6.59
C ALA A 138 10.83 5.50 6.24
N ILE A 139 11.31 4.48 5.53
CA ILE A 139 12.72 4.30 5.16
C ILE A 139 12.81 4.23 3.65
N GLY A 140 13.69 5.04 3.07
CA GLY A 140 14.01 5.04 1.65
C GLY A 140 15.47 5.39 1.44
N SER A 141 15.94 5.26 0.21
CA SER A 141 17.32 5.59 -0.18
C SER A 141 17.30 6.50 -1.43
N PRO A 142 16.82 7.76 -1.28
CA PRO A 142 16.72 8.67 -2.40
C PRO A 142 18.11 9.09 -2.90
N LEU A 143 18.30 9.10 -4.23
CA LEU A 143 19.45 9.73 -4.91
C LEU A 143 20.83 9.14 -4.57
N GLY A 144 20.93 7.87 -4.12
CA GLY A 144 22.23 7.34 -3.67
C GLY A 144 22.80 8.04 -2.42
N LEU A 145 22.00 8.95 -1.82
CA LEU A 145 22.32 9.53 -0.52
C LEU A 145 21.90 8.53 0.56
N ALA A 146 22.80 8.27 1.49
CA ALA A 146 22.58 7.33 2.58
C ALA A 146 21.18 7.48 3.19
N ASN A 147 20.44 6.41 3.16
CA ASN A 147 19.13 6.13 3.74
C ASN A 147 18.43 7.29 4.47
N THR A 148 17.32 7.74 3.89
CA THR A 148 16.44 8.71 4.56
C THR A 148 15.47 7.94 5.46
N VAL A 149 15.43 8.33 6.74
CA VAL A 149 14.52 7.78 7.74
C VAL A 149 13.66 8.89 8.31
N THR A 150 12.35 8.72 8.24
CA THR A 150 11.40 9.64 8.85
C THR A 150 10.50 8.88 9.82
N ARG A 151 10.10 9.52 10.94
CA ARG A 151 9.25 8.93 11.96
C ARG A 151 7.88 9.60 11.93
N GLY A 152 6.84 8.82 12.16
CA GLY A 152 5.49 9.28 12.33
C GLY A 152 4.60 8.20 12.94
N ILE A 153 3.31 8.34 12.73
CA ILE A 153 2.28 7.39 13.14
C ILE A 153 1.41 6.99 11.94
N ILE A 154 0.66 5.94 12.08
CA ILE A 154 -0.46 5.66 11.18
C ILE A 154 -1.56 6.67 11.46
N SER A 155 -1.82 7.57 10.51
CA SER A 155 -2.82 8.63 10.64
C SER A 155 -4.23 8.16 10.25
N ALA A 156 -4.32 7.25 9.27
CA ALA A 156 -5.58 6.64 8.85
C ALA A 156 -5.33 5.33 8.09
N LEU A 157 -6.36 4.52 8.00
CA LEU A 157 -6.39 3.27 7.24
C LEU A 157 -7.49 3.32 6.19
N ASN A 158 -7.40 2.43 5.21
CA ASN A 158 -8.38 2.27 4.13
C ASN A 158 -8.63 3.58 3.37
N ARG A 159 -7.57 4.36 3.10
CA ARG A 159 -7.67 5.56 2.29
C ARG A 159 -7.67 5.19 0.80
N PRO A 160 -8.76 5.44 0.08
CA PRO A 160 -8.75 5.28 -1.37
C PRO A 160 -7.86 6.37 -1.95
N VAL A 161 -6.76 5.97 -2.55
CA VAL A 161 -5.82 6.86 -3.23
C VAL A 161 -5.76 6.45 -4.68
N THR A 162 -5.92 7.43 -5.55
CA THR A 162 -5.73 7.27 -6.99
C THR A 162 -4.50 8.07 -7.41
N ALA A 163 -3.67 7.50 -8.26
CA ALA A 163 -2.50 8.16 -8.79
C ALA A 163 -2.34 7.84 -10.28
N GLY A 164 -1.89 8.82 -11.06
CA GLY A 164 -1.70 8.71 -12.50
C GLY A 164 -2.66 9.59 -13.30
N THR A 165 -2.62 9.42 -14.63
CA THR A 165 -3.53 10.09 -15.59
C THR A 165 -4.74 9.19 -15.90
N THR A 166 -5.74 9.71 -16.60
CA THR A 166 -7.00 9.02 -16.91
C THR A 166 -6.83 7.60 -17.45
N ASP A 167 -5.77 7.35 -18.23
CA ASP A 167 -5.50 6.05 -18.86
C ASP A 167 -4.54 5.17 -18.04
N SER A 168 -3.95 5.70 -16.96
CA SER A 168 -2.92 5.02 -16.15
C SER A 168 -3.15 5.14 -14.65
N THR A 169 -4.40 5.26 -14.22
CA THR A 169 -4.74 5.44 -12.80
C THR A 169 -4.52 4.15 -12.00
N SER A 170 -3.65 4.22 -11.00
CA SER A 170 -3.56 3.21 -9.95
C SER A 170 -4.61 3.48 -8.88
N TYR A 171 -5.10 2.41 -8.25
CA TYR A 171 -6.08 2.47 -7.17
C TYR A 171 -5.53 1.71 -5.98
N VAL A 172 -5.14 2.43 -4.95
CA VAL A 172 -4.48 1.87 -3.76
C VAL A 172 -5.35 2.07 -2.53
N ASN A 173 -5.52 1.01 -1.75
CA ASN A 173 -6.11 1.07 -0.41
C ASN A 173 -5.02 1.46 0.60
N ALA A 174 -4.70 2.75 0.69
CA ALA A 174 -3.48 3.18 1.34
C ALA A 174 -3.57 3.23 2.87
N ILE A 175 -2.43 2.93 3.51
CA ILE A 175 -2.10 3.37 4.86
C ILE A 175 -1.66 4.82 4.76
N GLN A 176 -2.31 5.73 5.50
CA GLN A 176 -1.89 7.12 5.62
C GLN A 176 -0.99 7.29 6.85
N THR A 177 0.11 8.01 6.69
CA THR A 177 1.05 8.35 7.78
C THR A 177 1.45 9.82 7.70
N ASP A 178 1.81 10.42 8.83
CA ASP A 178 2.45 11.73 8.90
C ASP A 178 3.99 11.67 8.82
N ALA A 179 4.57 10.45 8.84
CA ALA A 179 5.98 10.27 8.45
C ALA A 179 6.21 10.85 7.06
N ALA A 180 7.23 11.69 6.91
CA ALA A 180 7.48 12.39 5.66
C ALA A 180 7.87 11.41 4.53
N ILE A 181 7.00 11.28 3.53
CA ILE A 181 7.24 10.53 2.31
C ILE A 181 7.39 11.53 1.17
N ASN A 182 8.59 11.61 0.61
CA ASN A 182 8.98 12.54 -0.45
C ASN A 182 9.43 11.75 -1.70
N PRO A 183 9.54 12.41 -2.87
CA PRO A 183 10.15 11.81 -4.05
C PRO A 183 11.51 11.17 -3.72
N GLY A 184 11.70 9.93 -4.17
CA GLY A 184 12.85 9.10 -3.82
C GLY A 184 12.56 8.06 -2.72
N ASN A 185 11.62 8.30 -1.80
CA ASN A 185 11.18 7.28 -0.83
C ASN A 185 10.22 6.24 -1.44
N SER A 186 9.65 6.50 -2.63
CA SER A 186 8.77 5.55 -3.34
C SER A 186 9.46 4.21 -3.53
N GLY A 187 8.75 3.12 -3.21
CA GLY A 187 9.26 1.75 -3.24
C GLY A 187 10.02 1.32 -1.97
N GLY A 188 10.39 2.26 -1.10
CA GLY A 188 10.96 2.00 0.21
C GLY A 188 9.95 1.43 1.20
N ALA A 189 10.37 1.22 2.44
CA ALA A 189 9.59 0.55 3.47
C ALA A 189 8.92 1.52 4.44
N LEU A 190 7.64 1.29 4.74
CA LEU A 190 7.02 1.71 5.98
C LEU A 190 7.12 0.55 6.96
N VAL A 191 7.78 0.76 8.11
CA VAL A 191 8.02 -0.32 9.08
C VAL A 191 7.40 -0.02 10.44
N ASP A 192 7.02 -1.10 11.14
CA ASP A 192 6.50 -1.06 12.50
C ASP A 192 7.61 -0.94 13.57
N ALA A 193 7.22 -0.92 14.84
CA ALA A 193 8.11 -0.83 15.99
C ALA A 193 9.07 -2.03 16.14
N GLN A 194 8.90 -3.10 15.39
CA GLN A 194 9.77 -4.27 15.32
C GLN A 194 10.67 -4.29 14.08
N GLY A 195 10.62 -3.24 13.23
CA GLY A 195 11.37 -3.16 11.98
C GLY A 195 10.82 -4.06 10.87
N ARG A 196 9.55 -4.48 10.95
CA ARG A 196 8.89 -5.29 9.94
C ARG A 196 8.16 -4.38 8.96
N ILE A 197 8.31 -4.63 7.65
CA ILE A 197 7.60 -3.86 6.63
C ILE A 197 6.09 -4.11 6.72
N ILE A 198 5.31 -3.04 6.90
CA ILE A 198 3.84 -3.03 6.91
C ILE A 198 3.25 -2.34 5.70
N GLY A 199 4.08 -1.60 4.93
CA GLY A 199 3.67 -0.95 3.70
C GLY A 199 4.83 -0.60 2.79
N VAL A 200 4.55 -0.46 1.49
CA VAL A 200 5.49 0.05 0.48
C VAL A 200 5.18 1.53 0.26
N ASN A 201 6.15 2.41 0.53
CA ASN A 201 5.96 3.86 0.43
C ASN A 201 5.65 4.27 -1.02
N SER A 202 4.73 5.23 -1.21
CA SER A 202 4.40 5.78 -2.52
C SER A 202 4.22 7.31 -2.43
N ALA A 203 5.14 8.06 -3.02
CA ALA A 203 5.12 9.52 -3.02
C ALA A 203 4.17 10.12 -4.08
N ILE A 204 3.68 9.34 -5.06
CA ILE A 204 2.76 9.83 -6.11
C ILE A 204 1.45 10.31 -5.50
N ALA A 205 0.99 9.64 -4.46
CA ALA A 205 -0.26 9.98 -3.81
C ALA A 205 -0.27 11.36 -3.12
N THR A 206 0.90 11.88 -2.79
CA THR A 206 1.06 13.21 -2.18
C THR A 206 1.07 14.35 -3.20
N LEU A 207 1.44 14.06 -4.46
CA LEU A 207 1.58 15.08 -5.51
C LEU A 207 0.23 15.53 -6.12
N SER A 208 -0.84 14.75 -5.94
CA SER A 208 -2.18 15.06 -6.49
C SER A 208 -2.89 16.21 -5.78
N SER A 209 -2.34 16.74 -4.69
CA SER A 209 -2.98 17.75 -3.84
C SER A 209 -2.46 19.18 -4.06
N GLY A 210 -2.04 19.53 -5.28
CA GLY A 210 -1.81 20.95 -5.64
C GLY A 210 -0.38 21.46 -5.48
N GLY A 211 0.52 21.00 -6.29
CA GLY A 211 1.66 21.80 -6.79
C GLY A 211 2.83 22.10 -5.85
N THR A 212 2.87 21.64 -4.62
CA THR A 212 4.04 21.77 -3.75
C THR A 212 4.83 20.47 -3.68
N SER A 213 6.09 20.54 -4.11
CA SER A 213 7.06 19.47 -4.00
C SER A 213 7.43 19.28 -2.52
N GLY A 214 6.93 18.21 -1.88
CA GLY A 214 7.30 17.85 -0.50
C GLY A 214 6.13 17.37 0.36
N SER A 215 6.44 16.61 1.41
CA SER A 215 5.44 16.09 2.36
C SER A 215 4.89 17.22 3.24
N ILE A 216 3.57 17.31 3.28
CA ILE A 216 2.81 18.21 4.17
C ILE A 216 2.19 17.44 5.35
N GLY A 217 2.76 16.29 5.75
CA GLY A 217 2.19 15.41 6.77
C GLY A 217 1.13 14.44 6.22
N LEU A 218 1.05 14.29 4.90
CA LEU A 218 0.18 13.33 4.21
C LEU A 218 1.05 12.38 3.38
N GLY A 219 1.55 11.33 4.01
CA GLY A 219 2.26 10.23 3.35
C GLY A 219 1.35 9.03 3.15
N PHE A 220 1.59 8.25 2.09
CA PHE A 220 0.81 7.07 1.78
C PHE A 220 1.70 5.86 1.50
N SER A 221 1.25 4.70 1.93
CA SER A 221 1.94 3.43 1.67
C SER A 221 0.95 2.35 1.28
N ILE A 222 1.34 1.51 0.33
CA ILE A 222 0.57 0.34 -0.12
C ILE A 222 0.68 -0.73 0.97
N PRO A 223 -0.44 -1.23 1.55
CA PRO A 223 -0.39 -2.25 2.59
C PRO A 223 0.39 -3.49 2.17
N ILE A 224 1.28 -3.97 3.04
CA ILE A 224 2.17 -5.08 2.67
C ILE A 224 1.41 -6.37 2.34
N ASN A 225 0.27 -6.65 2.97
CA ASN A 225 -0.51 -7.85 2.67
C ASN A 225 -1.07 -7.83 1.24
N GLU A 226 -1.49 -6.65 0.75
CA GLU A 226 -1.94 -6.47 -0.63
C GLU A 226 -0.76 -6.55 -1.60
N ALA A 227 0.32 -5.82 -1.33
CA ALA A 227 1.53 -5.84 -2.14
C ALA A 227 2.12 -7.25 -2.22
N LYS A 228 2.21 -7.97 -1.09
CA LYS A 228 2.75 -9.33 -1.01
C LYS A 228 2.03 -10.31 -1.94
N ARG A 229 0.68 -10.26 -1.98
CA ARG A 229 -0.09 -11.13 -2.88
C ARG A 229 0.33 -10.90 -4.34
N VAL A 230 0.38 -9.65 -4.77
CA VAL A 230 0.77 -9.25 -6.13
C VAL A 230 2.23 -9.63 -6.41
N ILE A 231 3.13 -9.36 -5.48
CA ILE A 231 4.57 -9.66 -5.58
C ILE A 231 4.80 -11.16 -5.72
N ASP A 232 4.19 -11.99 -4.87
CA ASP A 232 4.37 -13.44 -4.90
C ASP A 232 3.84 -14.05 -6.22
N GLU A 233 2.72 -13.54 -6.73
CA GLU A 233 2.21 -13.92 -8.06
C GLU A 233 3.18 -13.53 -9.18
N ILE A 234 3.71 -12.31 -9.16
CA ILE A 234 4.71 -11.84 -10.14
C ILE A 234 5.97 -12.70 -10.08
N ILE A 235 6.49 -13.01 -8.90
CA ILE A 235 7.68 -13.87 -8.76
C ILE A 235 7.43 -15.26 -9.35
N LEU A 236 6.23 -15.80 -9.18
CA LEU A 236 5.88 -17.15 -9.62
C LEU A 236 5.58 -17.22 -11.13
N THR A 237 4.90 -16.21 -11.68
CA THR A 237 4.30 -16.28 -13.03
C THR A 237 4.75 -15.18 -13.98
N GLY A 238 5.46 -14.16 -13.49
CA GLY A 238 5.80 -12.94 -14.22
C GLY A 238 4.65 -11.94 -14.33
N LYS A 239 3.47 -12.27 -13.84
CA LYS A 239 2.24 -11.45 -13.95
C LYS A 239 1.45 -11.50 -12.65
N SER A 240 0.49 -10.58 -12.49
CA SER A 240 -0.46 -10.58 -11.39
C SER A 240 -1.90 -10.71 -11.87
N THR A 241 -2.79 -10.98 -10.95
CA THR A 241 -4.23 -10.98 -11.15
C THR A 241 -4.90 -10.00 -10.18
N ARG A 242 -6.11 -9.59 -10.51
CA ARG A 242 -6.90 -8.71 -9.64
C ARG A 242 -8.29 -9.27 -9.42
N PRO A 243 -8.88 -9.06 -8.23
CA PRO A 243 -10.27 -9.40 -7.97
C PRO A 243 -11.19 -8.44 -8.72
N VAL A 244 -12.27 -8.97 -9.26
CA VAL A 244 -13.32 -8.19 -9.91
C VAL A 244 -14.69 -8.61 -9.39
N MET A 245 -15.56 -7.63 -9.21
CA MET A 245 -16.96 -7.90 -8.84
C MET A 245 -17.82 -8.17 -10.07
N GLY A 246 -17.37 -7.74 -11.25
CA GLY A 246 -18.11 -7.88 -12.51
C GLY A 246 -19.21 -6.82 -12.65
N VAL A 247 -18.87 -5.56 -12.39
CA VAL A 247 -19.77 -4.41 -12.53
C VAL A 247 -19.10 -3.27 -13.29
N LEU A 248 -19.92 -2.49 -14.00
CA LEU A 248 -19.55 -1.19 -14.55
C LEU A 248 -20.21 -0.10 -13.71
N PHE A 249 -19.42 0.87 -13.29
CA PHE A 249 -19.90 1.99 -12.51
C PHE A 249 -20.32 3.17 -13.40
N ASP A 250 -21.20 4.01 -12.88
CA ASP A 250 -21.63 5.25 -13.48
C ASP A 250 -20.51 6.31 -13.34
N ASP A 251 -19.97 6.78 -14.45
CA ASP A 251 -18.94 7.81 -14.44
C ASP A 251 -19.48 9.21 -14.10
N VAL A 252 -20.78 9.46 -14.34
CA VAL A 252 -21.42 10.76 -14.06
C VAL A 252 -21.54 11.01 -12.55
N THR A 253 -21.76 9.94 -11.77
CA THR A 253 -21.90 10.03 -10.31
C THR A 253 -20.67 9.50 -9.57
N ALA A 254 -19.56 9.27 -10.25
CA ALA A 254 -18.37 8.61 -9.74
C ALA A 254 -17.83 9.20 -8.43
N ASP A 255 -17.81 10.52 -8.33
CA ASP A 255 -17.25 11.24 -7.16
C ASP A 255 -18.16 11.24 -5.94
N THR A 256 -19.46 10.97 -6.11
CA THR A 256 -20.45 11.09 -5.04
C THR A 256 -21.04 9.76 -4.60
N GLN A 257 -21.00 8.73 -5.45
CA GLN A 257 -21.56 7.42 -5.15
C GLN A 257 -21.00 6.31 -6.04
N ALA A 258 -21.04 5.06 -5.54
CA ALA A 258 -20.67 3.86 -6.28
C ALA A 258 -21.93 3.23 -6.92
N LYS A 259 -22.50 3.89 -7.95
CA LYS A 259 -23.69 3.41 -8.66
C LYS A 259 -23.28 2.44 -9.77
N ILE A 260 -23.92 1.29 -9.78
CA ILE A 260 -23.73 0.24 -10.78
C ILE A 260 -24.68 0.49 -11.96
N ILE A 261 -24.16 0.63 -13.18
CA ILE A 261 -24.98 0.80 -14.39
C ILE A 261 -25.14 -0.49 -15.17
N GLN A 262 -24.19 -1.43 -15.05
CA GLN A 262 -24.23 -2.69 -15.79
C GLN A 262 -23.54 -3.79 -15.01
N LEU A 263 -24.00 -5.03 -15.21
CA LEU A 263 -23.37 -6.24 -14.71
C LEU A 263 -22.66 -6.96 -15.85
N THR A 264 -21.51 -7.55 -15.55
CA THR A 264 -20.79 -8.41 -16.49
C THR A 264 -21.40 -9.81 -16.42
N PRO A 265 -21.89 -10.38 -17.53
CA PRO A 265 -22.49 -11.71 -17.54
C PRO A 265 -21.52 -12.80 -17.02
N GLY A 266 -22.03 -13.69 -16.18
CA GLY A 266 -21.28 -14.80 -15.60
C GLY A 266 -20.34 -14.42 -14.45
N GLU A 267 -20.24 -13.14 -14.08
CA GLU A 267 -19.41 -12.66 -12.99
C GLU A 267 -20.12 -12.66 -11.63
N GLY A 268 -19.37 -12.37 -10.56
CA GLY A 268 -19.82 -12.53 -9.19
C GLY A 268 -21.05 -11.71 -8.81
N ALA A 269 -21.17 -10.47 -9.28
CA ALA A 269 -22.32 -9.63 -8.99
C ALA A 269 -23.60 -10.17 -9.61
N GLU A 270 -23.57 -10.61 -10.87
CA GLU A 270 -24.72 -11.21 -11.53
C GLU A 270 -25.13 -12.50 -10.84
N LYS A 271 -24.18 -13.40 -10.56
CA LYS A 271 -24.44 -14.67 -9.85
C LYS A 271 -25.04 -14.46 -8.46
N ALA A 272 -24.69 -13.36 -7.79
CA ALA A 272 -25.25 -12.99 -6.49
C ALA A 272 -26.65 -12.36 -6.60
N GLY A 273 -27.15 -12.10 -7.81
CA GLY A 273 -28.45 -11.47 -8.05
C GLY A 273 -28.47 -9.97 -7.76
N VAL A 274 -27.33 -9.28 -7.91
CA VAL A 274 -27.25 -7.82 -7.85
C VAL A 274 -28.06 -7.23 -9.00
N VAL A 275 -28.68 -6.07 -8.79
CA VAL A 275 -29.51 -5.38 -9.76
C VAL A 275 -28.81 -4.12 -10.26
N ALA A 276 -28.77 -3.90 -11.58
CA ALA A 276 -28.26 -2.66 -12.16
C ALA A 276 -29.08 -1.45 -11.65
N GLY A 277 -28.42 -0.31 -11.49
CA GLY A 277 -28.99 0.88 -10.83
C GLY A 277 -28.77 0.92 -9.32
N SER A 278 -28.31 -0.18 -8.70
CA SER A 278 -27.99 -0.22 -7.26
C SER A 278 -26.76 0.62 -6.93
N ILE A 279 -26.71 1.16 -5.69
CA ILE A 279 -25.62 1.96 -5.17
C ILE A 279 -24.96 1.21 -4.01
N ILE A 280 -23.67 0.95 -4.09
CA ILE A 280 -22.91 0.32 -3.00
C ILE A 280 -22.80 1.28 -1.83
N LYS A 281 -23.17 0.83 -0.62
CA LYS A 281 -23.09 1.60 0.62
C LYS A 281 -21.98 1.13 1.55
N SER A 282 -21.74 -0.18 1.60
CA SER A 282 -20.61 -0.75 2.35
C SER A 282 -20.17 -2.08 1.77
N ILE A 283 -18.89 -2.42 2.00
CA ILE A 283 -18.29 -3.73 1.68
C ILE A 283 -17.62 -4.22 2.97
N ASP A 284 -18.06 -5.37 3.47
CA ASP A 284 -17.63 -5.97 4.76
C ASP A 284 -17.60 -4.95 5.90
N GLY A 285 -18.70 -4.17 6.03
CA GLY A 285 -18.87 -3.16 7.05
C GLY A 285 -18.12 -1.83 6.79
N VAL A 286 -17.19 -1.76 5.84
CA VAL A 286 -16.50 -0.53 5.47
C VAL A 286 -17.41 0.32 4.58
N LYS A 287 -17.68 1.56 5.01
CA LYS A 287 -18.51 2.52 4.27
C LYS A 287 -17.86 2.88 2.92
N ILE A 288 -18.64 2.86 1.87
CA ILE A 288 -18.24 3.25 0.51
C ILE A 288 -18.86 4.61 0.19
N SER A 289 -18.01 5.60 -0.04
CA SER A 289 -18.42 6.98 -0.33
C SER A 289 -18.67 7.25 -1.81
N ASN A 290 -17.88 6.61 -2.68
CA ASN A 290 -17.87 6.86 -4.11
C ASN A 290 -17.35 5.62 -4.89
N ARG A 291 -17.30 5.74 -6.23
CA ARG A 291 -16.80 4.68 -7.13
C ARG A 291 -15.39 4.24 -6.78
N ASP A 292 -14.48 5.18 -6.58
CA ASP A 292 -13.07 4.88 -6.37
C ASP A 292 -12.85 4.14 -5.04
N ALA A 293 -13.59 4.51 -3.99
CA ALA A 293 -13.61 3.78 -2.73
C ALA A 293 -14.11 2.33 -2.92
N ALA A 294 -15.11 2.11 -3.78
CA ALA A 294 -15.59 0.76 -4.10
C ALA A 294 -14.51 -0.06 -4.83
N ILE A 295 -13.88 0.52 -5.87
CA ILE A 295 -12.82 -0.14 -6.66
C ILE A 295 -11.65 -0.51 -5.75
N VAL A 296 -11.16 0.45 -4.96
CA VAL A 296 -10.06 0.26 -4.01
C VAL A 296 -10.39 -0.84 -3.02
N LYS A 297 -11.60 -0.81 -2.42
CA LYS A 297 -12.00 -1.83 -1.44
C LYS A 297 -12.11 -3.21 -2.06
N ILE A 298 -12.67 -3.34 -3.26
CA ILE A 298 -12.74 -4.63 -3.98
C ILE A 298 -11.33 -5.15 -4.25
N ARG A 299 -10.38 -4.30 -4.67
CA ARG A 299 -9.00 -4.68 -4.97
C ARG A 299 -8.18 -5.09 -3.75
N SER A 300 -8.59 -4.72 -2.54
CA SER A 300 -7.90 -5.14 -1.31
C SER A 300 -8.09 -6.62 -0.98
N TYR A 301 -8.99 -7.31 -1.66
CA TYR A 301 -9.20 -8.75 -1.51
C TYR A 301 -8.39 -9.57 -2.51
N ALA A 302 -8.33 -10.88 -2.28
CA ALA A 302 -7.84 -11.83 -3.29
C ALA A 302 -8.96 -12.22 -4.27
N PRO A 303 -8.64 -12.57 -5.53
CA PRO A 303 -9.59 -13.26 -6.40
C PRO A 303 -10.18 -14.49 -5.69
N GLY A 304 -11.48 -14.75 -5.93
CA GLY A 304 -12.23 -15.84 -5.27
C GLY A 304 -12.74 -15.53 -3.87
N SER A 305 -12.36 -14.40 -3.26
CA SER A 305 -12.91 -14.00 -1.95
C SER A 305 -14.40 -13.76 -2.02
N VAL A 306 -15.10 -14.16 -0.95
CA VAL A 306 -16.55 -13.86 -0.77
C VAL A 306 -16.68 -12.64 0.10
N ILE A 307 -17.25 -11.56 -0.43
CA ILE A 307 -17.47 -10.30 0.26
C ILE A 307 -18.96 -10.06 0.52
N THR A 308 -19.27 -9.34 1.60
CA THR A 308 -20.64 -8.91 1.90
C THR A 308 -20.83 -7.46 1.46
N VAL A 309 -21.70 -7.22 0.50
CA VAL A 309 -21.95 -5.89 -0.06
C VAL A 309 -23.36 -5.42 0.29
N VAL A 310 -23.47 -4.32 1.01
CA VAL A 310 -24.76 -3.66 1.29
C VAL A 310 -25.00 -2.59 0.25
N MET A 311 -26.17 -2.64 -0.39
CA MET A 311 -26.55 -1.74 -1.47
C MET A 311 -27.90 -1.09 -1.21
N THR A 312 -28.11 0.12 -1.72
CA THR A 312 -29.43 0.70 -1.95
C THR A 312 -29.87 0.32 -3.35
N LEU A 313 -31.04 -0.31 -3.46
CA LEU A 313 -31.64 -0.74 -4.74
C LEU A 313 -32.30 0.45 -5.46
N PRO A 314 -32.69 0.32 -6.74
CA PRO A 314 -33.37 1.38 -7.51
C PRO A 314 -34.73 1.82 -6.91
N ASP A 315 -35.38 0.94 -6.16
CA ASP A 315 -36.65 1.24 -5.44
C ASP A 315 -36.42 1.94 -4.08
N GLY A 316 -35.17 2.23 -3.70
CA GLY A 316 -34.78 2.85 -2.45
C GLY A 316 -34.61 1.87 -1.28
N SER A 317 -34.96 0.61 -1.43
CA SER A 317 -34.76 -0.38 -0.36
C SER A 317 -33.28 -0.73 -0.17
N SER A 318 -32.93 -1.28 1.00
CA SER A 318 -31.55 -1.74 1.28
C SER A 318 -31.50 -3.26 1.26
N LYS A 319 -30.47 -3.81 0.62
CA LYS A 319 -30.24 -5.25 0.54
C LYS A 319 -28.75 -5.59 0.68
N SER A 320 -28.47 -6.73 1.33
CA SER A 320 -27.14 -7.30 1.47
C SER A 320 -26.97 -8.47 0.52
N TYR A 321 -25.81 -8.51 -0.14
CA TYR A 321 -25.43 -9.57 -1.07
C TYR A 321 -24.10 -10.19 -0.64
N LYS A 322 -23.98 -11.52 -0.79
CA LYS A 322 -22.68 -12.20 -0.75
C LYS A 322 -22.19 -12.38 -2.19
N VAL A 323 -21.11 -11.71 -2.52
CA VAL A 323 -20.53 -11.71 -3.87
C VAL A 323 -19.20 -12.42 -3.84
N THR A 324 -19.04 -13.46 -4.65
CA THR A 324 -17.74 -14.09 -4.90
C THR A 324 -17.01 -13.30 -5.98
N LEU A 325 -15.83 -12.78 -5.67
CA LEU A 325 -15.03 -12.01 -6.62
C LEU A 325 -14.44 -12.91 -7.71
N GLY A 326 -14.58 -12.49 -8.95
CA GLY A 326 -13.92 -13.10 -10.10
C GLY A 326 -12.44 -12.72 -10.17
N THR A 327 -11.80 -13.12 -11.27
CA THR A 327 -10.38 -12.89 -11.54
C THR A 327 -10.21 -12.21 -12.88
N ALA A 328 -9.50 -11.07 -12.92
CA ALA A 328 -9.05 -10.45 -14.15
C ALA A 328 -7.52 -10.37 -14.18
N PRO A 329 -6.88 -10.48 -15.36
CA PRO A 329 -5.44 -10.29 -15.49
C PRO A 329 -5.05 -8.85 -15.12
N ALA A 330 -3.79 -8.65 -14.72
CA ALA A 330 -3.17 -7.34 -14.69
C ALA A 330 -3.08 -6.73 -16.10
N VAL A 331 -3.10 -5.42 -16.18
CA VAL A 331 -3.02 -4.65 -17.44
C VAL A 331 -1.64 -4.01 -17.54
#